data_0f6fb16e2fedaf4450be224fe06a85e5
#
_entry.id   0f6fb16e2fedaf4450be224fe06a85e5
#
_cell.length_a   1.000
_cell.length_b   1.000
_cell.length_c   1.000
_cell.angle_alpha   90.00
_cell.angle_beta   90.00
_cell.angle_gamma   90.00
#
_symmetry.space_group_name_H-M   'P 1'
#
loop_
_entity.id
_entity.type
_entity.pdbx_description
1 polymer ?
#
loop_
_entity_poly.entity_id
_entity_poly.type
_entity_poly.pdbx_seq_one_letter_code
_entity_poly.pdbx_strand_id
1 'polypeptide(L)'
;APKKRDFSQGKIRILIEGDCGVYYKNVDESFRIVDRLDPDKYEIWYMSYNAKPKAHYRVDKFLHQIPYEKVAEVYHQCHILIKSSFLESFSYPPLEMMATGGYSVVVPNGGNQEYLRDGENCLLYPCGDIDAAVAAIERIANDEALRDKLYQGGVATAEGRSWPNLKAEIGKLYDLEL
;
A
#
# COMPACT_ATOMS: atom_id res chain seq x y z
N ALA A 1 13.86 -8.06 -5.37
CA ALA A 1 13.05 -8.26 -6.57
C ALA A 1 11.58 -8.46 -6.17
N PRO A 2 10.60 -8.01 -6.97
CA PRO A 2 9.18 -8.21 -6.68
C PRO A 2 8.82 -9.70 -6.62
N LYS A 3 7.97 -10.06 -5.66
CA LYS A 3 7.50 -11.44 -5.49
C LYS A 3 5.99 -11.45 -5.33
N LYS A 4 5.27 -12.16 -6.21
CA LYS A 4 3.83 -12.35 -6.09
C LYS A 4 3.49 -13.00 -4.74
N ARG A 5 2.46 -12.51 -4.06
CA ARG A 5 2.04 -12.99 -2.73
C ARG A 5 1.27 -14.30 -2.85
N ASP A 6 1.53 -15.19 -1.90
CA ASP A 6 0.79 -16.43 -1.74
C ASP A 6 -0.36 -16.23 -0.74
N PHE A 7 -1.58 -16.39 -1.20
CA PHE A 7 -2.81 -16.27 -0.39
C PHE A 7 -3.34 -17.62 0.08
N SER A 8 -2.65 -18.70 -0.23
CA SER A 8 -3.10 -20.06 0.13
C SER A 8 -2.68 -20.48 1.53
N GLN A 9 -1.77 -19.75 2.17
CA GLN A 9 -1.18 -20.15 3.43
C GLN A 9 -1.26 -19.06 4.51
N GLY A 10 -1.79 -19.45 5.68
CA GLY A 10 -1.87 -18.55 6.83
C GLY A 10 -2.84 -17.39 6.64
N LYS A 11 -2.74 -16.40 7.52
CA LYS A 11 -3.57 -15.19 7.43
C LYS A 11 -3.03 -14.22 6.37
N ILE A 12 -3.95 -13.54 5.70
CA ILE A 12 -3.63 -12.45 4.79
C ILE A 12 -3.19 -11.25 5.63
N ARG A 13 -1.95 -10.81 5.44
CA ARG A 13 -1.38 -9.68 6.18
C ARG A 13 -1.73 -8.38 5.50
N ILE A 14 -2.44 -7.53 6.24
CA ILE A 14 -2.76 -6.17 5.82
C ILE A 14 -1.81 -5.22 6.51
N LEU A 15 -1.16 -4.36 5.73
CA LEU A 15 -0.33 -3.27 6.22
C LEU A 15 -1.12 -1.97 6.23
N ILE A 16 -1.15 -1.30 7.37
CA ILE A 16 -1.54 0.10 7.51
C ILE A 16 -0.27 0.88 7.78
N GLU A 17 0.01 1.90 6.97
CA GLU A 17 1.18 2.76 7.11
C GLU A 17 0.75 4.22 7.28
N GLY A 18 1.39 4.89 8.22
CA GLY A 18 1.25 6.33 8.45
C GLY A 18 1.12 6.69 9.93
N ASP A 19 1.31 7.97 10.21
CA ASP A 19 1.18 8.51 11.57
C ASP A 19 -0.28 8.83 11.86
N CYS A 20 -0.89 8.15 12.84
CA CYS A 20 -2.28 8.37 13.23
C CYS A 20 -2.52 9.70 13.95
N GLY A 21 -1.48 10.43 14.31
CA GLY A 21 -1.56 11.80 14.83
C GLY A 21 -1.66 12.85 13.71
N VAL A 22 -1.43 12.46 12.47
CA VAL A 22 -1.45 13.36 11.32
C VAL A 22 -2.81 13.27 10.60
N TYR A 23 -3.59 14.35 10.69
CA TYR A 23 -4.97 14.40 10.23
C TYR A 23 -5.16 13.93 8.77
N TYR A 24 -4.36 14.43 7.83
CA TYR A 24 -4.52 14.11 6.42
C TYR A 24 -4.05 12.69 6.04
N LYS A 25 -3.33 11.99 6.92
CA LYS A 25 -3.01 10.56 6.74
C LYS A 25 -4.23 9.67 6.94
N ASN A 26 -5.24 10.17 7.68
CA ASN A 26 -6.54 9.53 7.86
C ASN A 26 -6.47 8.05 8.28
N VAL A 27 -5.49 7.74 9.14
CA VAL A 27 -5.22 6.35 9.59
C VAL A 27 -6.40 5.74 10.32
N ASP A 28 -7.22 6.56 11.00
CA ASP A 28 -8.46 6.09 11.66
C ASP A 28 -9.41 5.39 10.66
N GLU A 29 -9.48 5.85 9.42
CA GLU A 29 -10.28 5.22 8.38
C GLU A 29 -9.76 3.84 8.02
N SER A 30 -8.44 3.66 7.86
CA SER A 30 -7.84 2.34 7.64
C SER A 30 -8.19 1.37 8.76
N PHE A 31 -8.21 1.82 10.02
CA PHE A 31 -8.60 0.96 11.15
C PHE A 31 -10.10 0.63 11.16
N ARG A 32 -10.98 1.57 10.80
CA ARG A 32 -12.41 1.28 10.62
C ARG A 32 -12.67 0.24 9.52
N ILE A 33 -11.84 0.22 8.47
CA ILE A 33 -11.91 -0.78 7.41
C ILE A 33 -11.54 -2.16 7.96
N VAL A 34 -10.40 -2.29 8.63
CA VAL A 34 -9.94 -3.61 9.12
C VAL A 34 -10.77 -4.16 10.26
N ASP A 35 -11.48 -3.31 11.01
CA ASP A 35 -12.45 -3.74 12.02
C ASP A 35 -13.66 -4.50 11.42
N ARG A 36 -13.91 -4.33 10.10
CA ARG A 36 -14.98 -5.04 9.37
C ARG A 36 -14.48 -6.37 8.76
N LEU A 37 -13.19 -6.65 8.82
CA LEU A 37 -12.59 -7.84 8.24
C LEU A 37 -12.54 -8.99 9.26
N ASP A 38 -12.72 -10.22 8.76
CA ASP A 38 -12.67 -11.44 9.57
C ASP A 38 -11.31 -11.59 10.27
N PRO A 39 -11.25 -11.62 11.62
CA PRO A 39 -10.00 -11.76 12.35
C PRO A 39 -9.32 -13.11 12.17
N ASP A 40 -10.06 -14.15 11.76
CA ASP A 40 -9.48 -15.46 11.50
C ASP A 40 -8.79 -15.54 10.13
N LYS A 41 -9.22 -14.69 9.18
CA LYS A 41 -8.65 -14.60 7.83
C LYS A 41 -7.55 -13.57 7.70
N TYR A 42 -7.64 -12.44 8.45
CA TYR A 42 -6.74 -11.29 8.29
C TYR A 42 -5.92 -10.99 9.54
N GLU A 43 -4.63 -10.69 9.33
CA GLU A 43 -3.66 -10.22 10.33
C GLU A 43 -3.30 -8.77 10.02
N ILE A 44 -3.41 -7.87 11.01
CA ILE A 44 -3.24 -6.42 10.83
C ILE A 44 -1.89 -5.98 11.36
N TRP A 45 -1.05 -5.47 10.46
CA TRP A 45 0.23 -4.86 10.78
C TRP A 45 0.12 -3.35 10.65
N TYR A 46 0.57 -2.64 11.65
CA TYR A 46 0.61 -1.19 11.65
C TYR A 46 2.05 -0.70 11.71
N MET A 47 2.44 0.12 10.73
CA MET A 47 3.77 0.72 10.66
C MET A 47 3.66 2.23 10.81
N SER A 48 4.34 2.79 11.82
CA SER A 48 4.42 4.22 12.08
C SER A 48 5.76 4.59 12.68
N TYR A 49 6.26 5.78 12.33
CA TYR A 49 7.52 6.28 12.86
C TYR A 49 7.32 7.06 14.18
N ASN A 50 6.35 7.96 14.25
CA ASN A 50 6.14 8.84 15.41
C ASN A 50 5.03 8.37 16.34
N ALA A 51 3.85 8.04 15.80
CA ALA A 51 2.68 7.74 16.61
C ALA A 51 2.60 6.26 16.99
N LYS A 52 2.15 6.00 18.23
CA LYS A 52 1.72 4.66 18.65
C LYS A 52 0.26 4.44 18.27
N PRO A 53 -0.18 3.18 18.12
CA PRO A 53 -1.58 2.89 17.84
C PRO A 53 -2.48 3.40 18.96
N LYS A 54 -3.67 3.92 18.61
CA LYS A 54 -4.71 4.25 19.59
C LYS A 54 -5.23 2.97 20.25
N ALA A 55 -5.69 3.07 21.48
CA ALA A 55 -6.09 1.90 22.30
C ALA A 55 -7.21 1.04 21.67
N HIS A 56 -8.05 1.65 20.81
CA HIS A 56 -9.14 0.96 20.14
C HIS A 56 -8.78 0.39 18.77
N TYR A 57 -7.53 0.55 18.31
CA TYR A 57 -7.10 -0.01 17.03
C TYR A 57 -6.84 -1.51 17.15
N ARG A 58 -7.37 -2.28 16.23
CA ARG A 58 -7.03 -3.69 16.05
C ARG A 58 -5.64 -3.78 15.39
N VAL A 59 -4.63 -4.13 16.16
CA VAL A 59 -3.24 -4.27 15.70
C VAL A 59 -2.71 -5.61 16.18
N ASP A 60 -2.39 -6.52 15.26
CA ASP A 60 -1.76 -7.80 15.59
C ASP A 60 -0.24 -7.64 15.69
N LYS A 61 0.35 -6.73 14.89
CA LYS A 61 1.79 -6.41 14.94
C LYS A 61 2.03 -4.92 14.75
N PHE A 62 2.66 -4.30 15.73
CA PHE A 62 3.09 -2.90 15.64
C PHE A 62 4.57 -2.79 15.27
N LEU A 63 4.84 -2.05 14.21
CA LEU A 63 6.16 -1.79 13.64
C LEU A 63 6.51 -0.31 13.85
N HIS A 64 7.28 -0.03 14.88
CA HIS A 64 7.60 1.34 15.30
C HIS A 64 9.05 1.66 14.98
N GLN A 65 9.27 2.81 14.33
CA GLN A 65 10.61 3.32 14.03
C GLN A 65 11.49 2.31 13.28
N ILE A 66 10.90 1.61 12.32
CA ILE A 66 11.65 0.66 11.50
C ILE A 66 12.75 1.42 10.73
N PRO A 67 14.02 0.99 10.80
CA PRO A 67 15.08 1.58 10.02
C PRO A 67 14.76 1.53 8.51
N TYR A 68 15.12 2.58 7.78
CA TYR A 68 14.76 2.71 6.36
C TYR A 68 15.15 1.50 5.51
N GLU A 69 16.35 0.94 5.74
CA GLU A 69 16.87 -0.25 5.06
C GLU A 69 16.07 -1.53 5.34
N LYS A 70 15.22 -1.53 6.39
CA LYS A 70 14.35 -2.64 6.77
C LYS A 70 12.90 -2.51 6.29
N VAL A 71 12.51 -1.33 5.82
CA VAL A 71 11.13 -1.05 5.40
C VAL A 71 10.71 -1.97 4.25
N ALA A 72 11.58 -2.21 3.27
CA ALA A 72 11.29 -3.12 2.16
C ALA A 72 10.99 -4.56 2.62
N GLU A 73 11.61 -5.03 3.70
CA GLU A 73 11.34 -6.35 4.29
C GLU A 73 9.92 -6.44 4.85
N VAL A 74 9.41 -5.35 5.42
CA VAL A 74 8.01 -5.26 5.91
C VAL A 74 7.04 -5.38 4.74
N TYR A 75 7.24 -4.59 3.69
CA TYR A 75 6.41 -4.67 2.48
C TYR A 75 6.43 -6.08 1.88
N HIS A 76 7.59 -6.73 1.79
CA HIS A 76 7.70 -8.10 1.29
C HIS A 76 6.90 -9.13 2.08
N GLN A 77 6.68 -8.91 3.37
CA GLN A 77 5.94 -9.81 4.26
C GLN A 77 4.42 -9.57 4.22
N CYS A 78 3.96 -8.40 3.79
CA CYS A 78 2.55 -8.04 3.75
C CYS A 78 1.93 -8.34 2.38
N HIS A 79 0.63 -8.66 2.37
CA HIS A 79 -0.11 -8.98 1.15
C HIS A 79 -0.76 -7.74 0.56
N ILE A 80 -1.44 -6.96 1.39
CA ILE A 80 -2.25 -5.81 0.97
C ILE A 80 -1.86 -4.60 1.83
N LEU A 81 -1.63 -3.46 1.20
CA LEU A 81 -1.51 -2.16 1.84
C LEU A 81 -2.86 -1.43 1.76
N ILE A 82 -3.33 -0.87 2.89
CA ILE A 82 -4.41 0.12 2.91
C ILE A 82 -3.78 1.50 3.11
N LYS A 83 -4.14 2.44 2.23
CA LYS A 83 -3.70 3.84 2.33
C LYS A 83 -4.89 4.78 2.18
N SER A 84 -5.35 5.33 3.30
CA SER A 84 -6.53 6.17 3.40
C SER A 84 -6.24 7.68 3.38
N SER A 85 -4.98 8.08 3.16
CA SER A 85 -4.59 9.49 3.11
C SER A 85 -5.37 10.24 2.02
N PHE A 86 -5.97 11.37 2.37
CA PHE A 86 -6.66 12.23 1.39
C PHE A 86 -5.79 13.38 0.87
N LEU A 87 -4.61 13.59 1.44
CA LEU A 87 -3.62 14.55 0.98
C LEU A 87 -2.21 13.96 1.04
N GLU A 88 -1.54 13.91 -0.09
CA GLU A 88 -0.14 13.50 -0.26
C GLU A 88 0.50 14.28 -1.39
N SER A 89 1.79 14.52 -1.31
CA SER A 89 2.57 15.09 -2.42
C SER A 89 2.81 14.08 -3.55
N PHE A 90 3.13 12.83 -3.22
CA PHE A 90 3.35 11.72 -4.16
C PHE A 90 2.78 10.39 -3.65
N SER A 91 2.90 10.11 -2.34
CA SER A 91 2.48 8.85 -1.70
C SER A 91 3.32 7.64 -2.10
N TYR A 92 4.55 7.55 -1.59
CA TYR A 92 5.46 6.42 -1.84
C TYR A 92 4.94 5.03 -1.40
N PRO A 93 4.20 4.86 -0.30
CA PRO A 93 3.83 3.53 0.20
C PRO A 93 3.13 2.61 -0.81
N PRO A 94 2.16 3.04 -1.63
CA PRO A 94 1.59 2.18 -2.66
C PRO A 94 2.62 1.78 -3.73
N LEU A 95 3.52 2.67 -4.12
CA LEU A 95 4.57 2.38 -5.10
C LEU A 95 5.59 1.37 -4.54
N GLU A 96 5.98 1.51 -3.27
CA GLU A 96 6.87 0.58 -2.57
C GLU A 96 6.22 -0.81 -2.43
N MET A 97 4.91 -0.85 -2.15
CA MET A 97 4.16 -2.11 -2.13
C MET A 97 4.15 -2.78 -3.49
N MET A 98 3.93 -2.04 -4.58
CA MET A 98 4.02 -2.52 -5.95
C MET A 98 5.44 -3.02 -6.29
N ALA A 99 6.48 -2.30 -5.89
CA ALA A 99 7.88 -2.66 -6.12
C ALA A 99 8.26 -3.98 -5.45
N THR A 100 7.58 -4.35 -4.36
CA THR A 100 7.77 -5.65 -3.69
C THR A 100 6.85 -6.75 -4.19
N GLY A 101 5.88 -6.42 -5.06
CA GLY A 101 4.92 -7.36 -5.66
C GLY A 101 3.68 -7.61 -4.81
N GLY A 102 3.35 -6.71 -3.87
CA GLY A 102 2.12 -6.71 -3.09
C GLY A 102 1.01 -5.89 -3.75
N TYR A 103 -0.13 -5.80 -3.07
CA TYR A 103 -1.36 -5.18 -3.57
C TYR A 103 -1.72 -3.96 -2.73
N SER A 104 -2.43 -3.00 -3.32
CA SER A 104 -2.81 -1.77 -2.63
C SER A 104 -4.28 -1.44 -2.81
N VAL A 105 -4.93 -1.03 -1.72
CA VAL A 105 -6.27 -0.44 -1.69
C VAL A 105 -6.13 0.98 -1.17
N VAL A 106 -6.45 1.99 -2.00
CA VAL A 106 -5.97 3.35 -1.80
C VAL A 106 -7.07 4.38 -2.05
N VAL A 107 -7.10 5.44 -1.24
CA VAL A 107 -7.88 6.65 -1.53
C VAL A 107 -7.12 7.46 -2.58
N PRO A 108 -7.73 7.76 -3.76
CA PRO A 108 -7.11 8.62 -4.75
C PRO A 108 -7.00 10.06 -4.24
N ASN A 109 -5.83 10.66 -4.43
CA ASN A 109 -5.57 12.06 -4.11
C ASN A 109 -4.64 12.68 -5.15
N GLY A 110 -4.45 14.01 -5.11
CA GLY A 110 -3.66 14.71 -6.12
C GLY A 110 -2.25 14.17 -6.33
N GLY A 111 -1.61 13.67 -5.27
CA GLY A 111 -0.22 13.18 -5.34
C GLY A 111 -0.09 11.77 -5.92
N ASN A 112 -1.07 10.90 -5.71
CA ASN A 112 -0.95 9.50 -6.12
C ASN A 112 -1.65 9.16 -7.45
N GLN A 113 -2.55 10.01 -7.92
CA GLN A 113 -3.24 9.84 -9.22
C GLN A 113 -2.27 9.87 -10.42
N GLU A 114 -1.06 10.38 -10.23
CA GLU A 114 -0.01 10.36 -11.25
C GLU A 114 0.30 8.93 -11.72
N TYR A 115 0.32 7.95 -10.79
CA TYR A 115 0.73 6.59 -11.10
C TYR A 115 -0.32 5.52 -10.79
N LEU A 116 -1.33 5.78 -9.97
CA LEU A 116 -2.37 4.81 -9.64
C LEU A 116 -3.40 4.70 -10.78
N ARG A 117 -3.75 3.45 -11.10
CA ARG A 117 -4.77 3.09 -12.10
C ARG A 117 -5.66 2.01 -11.53
N ASP A 118 -6.93 2.35 -11.30
CA ASP A 118 -7.91 1.44 -10.71
C ASP A 118 -8.11 0.18 -11.56
N GLY A 119 -8.07 -0.98 -10.91
CA GLY A 119 -8.21 -2.28 -11.58
C GLY A 119 -7.05 -2.67 -12.50
N GLU A 120 -5.96 -1.89 -12.55
CA GLU A 120 -4.77 -2.17 -13.34
C GLU A 120 -3.54 -2.41 -12.46
N ASN A 121 -3.24 -1.51 -11.52
CA ASN A 121 -2.09 -1.65 -10.62
C ASN A 121 -2.46 -1.54 -9.13
N CYS A 122 -3.69 -1.14 -8.82
CA CYS A 122 -4.25 -1.06 -7.48
C CYS A 122 -5.78 -1.16 -7.55
N LEU A 123 -6.44 -1.17 -6.39
CA LEU A 123 -7.86 -0.86 -6.30
C LEU A 123 -8.04 0.47 -5.57
N LEU A 124 -8.86 1.36 -6.13
CA LEU A 124 -9.20 2.64 -5.54
C LEU A 124 -10.56 2.58 -4.85
N TYR A 125 -10.73 3.36 -3.79
CA TYR A 125 -12.01 3.55 -3.14
C TYR A 125 -12.21 5.02 -2.74
N PRO A 126 -13.47 5.53 -2.71
CA PRO A 126 -13.74 6.89 -2.27
C PRO A 126 -13.42 7.08 -0.79
N CYS A 127 -12.79 8.19 -0.41
CA CYS A 127 -12.55 8.53 0.99
C CYS A 127 -13.86 8.48 1.80
N GLY A 128 -13.84 7.77 2.93
CA GLY A 128 -15.01 7.56 3.78
C GLY A 128 -15.89 6.37 3.41
N ASP A 129 -15.72 5.77 2.24
CA ASP A 129 -16.50 4.60 1.81
C ASP A 129 -15.85 3.30 2.31
N ILE A 130 -16.14 2.97 3.58
CA ILE A 130 -15.60 1.78 4.24
C ILE A 130 -16.05 0.49 3.55
N ASP A 131 -17.29 0.43 3.08
CA ASP A 131 -17.84 -0.76 2.43
C ASP A 131 -17.15 -1.03 1.08
N ALA A 132 -16.88 0.01 0.29
CA ALA A 132 -16.11 -0.11 -0.94
C ALA A 132 -14.69 -0.59 -0.69
N ALA A 133 -14.02 -0.09 0.36
CA ALA A 133 -12.68 -0.53 0.73
C ALA A 133 -12.65 -2.00 1.17
N VAL A 134 -13.60 -2.43 2.00
CA VAL A 134 -13.76 -3.84 2.42
C VAL A 134 -13.99 -4.72 1.19
N ALA A 135 -14.90 -4.34 0.30
CA ALA A 135 -15.16 -5.08 -0.94
C ALA A 135 -13.91 -5.19 -1.82
N ALA A 136 -13.10 -4.13 -1.93
CA ALA A 136 -11.84 -4.15 -2.67
C ALA A 136 -10.83 -5.15 -2.06
N ILE A 137 -10.69 -5.18 -0.75
CA ILE A 137 -9.82 -6.13 -0.04
C ILE A 137 -10.27 -7.57 -0.28
N GLU A 138 -11.58 -7.84 -0.13
CA GLU A 138 -12.14 -9.18 -0.34
C GLU A 138 -12.02 -9.62 -1.81
N ARG A 139 -12.13 -8.72 -2.78
CA ARG A 139 -11.87 -9.03 -4.19
C ARG A 139 -10.42 -9.45 -4.40
N ILE A 140 -9.44 -8.71 -3.86
CA ILE A 140 -8.03 -9.11 -3.94
C ILE A 140 -7.82 -10.48 -3.28
N ALA A 141 -8.43 -10.72 -2.12
CA ALA A 141 -8.28 -11.97 -1.39
C ALA A 141 -8.81 -13.20 -2.15
N ASN A 142 -9.91 -13.05 -2.91
CA ASN A 142 -10.64 -14.17 -3.50
C ASN A 142 -10.50 -14.32 -5.02
N ASP A 143 -9.96 -13.31 -5.73
CA ASP A 143 -9.86 -13.30 -7.20
C ASP A 143 -8.38 -13.38 -7.64
N GLU A 144 -7.96 -14.56 -8.08
CA GLU A 144 -6.58 -14.78 -8.52
C GLU A 144 -6.29 -14.06 -9.85
N ALA A 145 -7.24 -14.00 -10.77
CA ALA A 145 -7.04 -13.34 -12.05
C ALA A 145 -6.86 -11.81 -11.85
N LEU A 146 -7.62 -11.24 -10.90
CA LEU A 146 -7.43 -9.85 -10.51
C LEU A 146 -6.04 -9.65 -9.89
N ARG A 147 -5.60 -10.54 -8.99
CA ARG A 147 -4.25 -10.44 -8.41
C ARG A 147 -3.16 -10.51 -9.48
N ASP A 148 -3.30 -11.36 -10.50
CA ASP A 148 -2.33 -11.43 -11.59
C ASP A 148 -2.23 -10.12 -12.35
N LYS A 149 -3.38 -9.54 -12.69
CA LYS A 149 -3.44 -8.25 -13.36
C LYS A 149 -2.80 -7.13 -12.54
N LEU A 150 -3.19 -7.02 -11.26
CA LEU A 150 -2.66 -6.00 -10.36
C LEU A 150 -1.16 -6.15 -10.10
N TYR A 151 -0.67 -7.39 -9.98
CA TYR A 151 0.76 -7.68 -9.83
C TYR A 151 1.55 -7.19 -11.04
N GLN A 152 1.13 -7.58 -12.25
CA GLN A 152 1.80 -7.16 -13.49
C GLN A 152 1.81 -5.65 -13.65
N GLY A 153 0.66 -5.00 -13.47
CA GLY A 153 0.54 -3.55 -13.57
C GLY A 153 1.32 -2.81 -12.49
N GLY A 154 1.30 -3.32 -11.27
CA GLY A 154 2.05 -2.76 -10.14
C GLY A 154 3.56 -2.82 -10.34
N VAL A 155 4.09 -3.98 -10.72
CA VAL A 155 5.52 -4.17 -11.01
C VAL A 155 5.96 -3.27 -12.15
N ALA A 156 5.23 -3.24 -13.27
CA ALA A 156 5.54 -2.37 -14.40
C ALA A 156 5.54 -0.88 -14.01
N THR A 157 4.57 -0.46 -13.17
CA THR A 157 4.51 0.91 -12.65
C THR A 157 5.73 1.26 -11.80
N ALA A 158 6.15 0.36 -10.91
CA ALA A 158 7.30 0.57 -10.04
C ALA A 158 8.63 0.57 -10.84
N GLU A 159 8.78 -0.34 -11.80
CA GLU A 159 9.97 -0.40 -12.67
C GLU A 159 10.10 0.87 -13.51
N GLY A 160 8.99 1.37 -14.08
CA GLY A 160 8.98 2.62 -14.84
C GLY A 160 9.41 3.84 -14.02
N ARG A 161 9.29 3.78 -12.69
CA ARG A 161 9.72 4.83 -11.74
C ARG A 161 10.97 4.47 -10.96
N SER A 162 11.73 3.50 -11.44
CA SER A 162 13.01 3.13 -10.83
C SER A 162 14.04 4.23 -11.02
N TRP A 163 15.00 4.33 -10.09
CA TRP A 163 16.05 5.34 -10.16
C TRP A 163 16.81 5.34 -11.48
N PRO A 164 17.20 4.20 -12.09
CA PRO A 164 17.85 4.20 -13.40
C PRO A 164 17.02 4.89 -14.49
N ASN A 165 15.70 4.65 -14.52
CA ASN A 165 14.81 5.27 -15.51
C ASN A 165 14.65 6.78 -15.27
N LEU A 166 14.39 7.18 -14.01
CA LEU A 166 14.30 8.59 -13.63
C LEU A 166 15.61 9.35 -13.89
N LYS A 167 16.74 8.72 -13.61
CA LYS A 167 18.07 9.30 -13.88
C LYS A 167 18.25 9.62 -15.36
N ALA A 168 17.84 8.69 -16.25
CA ALA A 168 17.91 8.92 -17.68
C ALA A 168 16.99 10.05 -18.16
N GLU A 169 15.80 10.18 -17.58
CA GLU A 169 14.88 11.29 -17.88
C GLU A 169 15.41 12.64 -17.39
N ILE A 170 15.94 12.69 -16.16
CA ILE A 170 16.56 13.88 -15.59
C ILE A 170 17.79 14.29 -16.43
N GLY A 171 18.61 13.32 -16.85
CA GLY A 171 19.76 13.58 -17.73
C GLY A 171 19.34 14.27 -19.01
N LYS A 172 18.29 13.78 -19.68
CA LYS A 172 17.75 14.40 -20.89
C LYS A 172 17.21 15.82 -20.65
N LEU A 173 16.55 16.05 -19.50
CA LEU A 173 15.97 17.35 -19.16
C LEU A 173 17.04 18.43 -18.96
N TYR A 174 18.20 18.06 -18.45
CA TYR A 174 19.29 18.98 -18.13
C TYR A 174 20.48 18.88 -19.08
N ASP A 175 20.38 18.15 -20.20
CA ASP A 175 21.48 17.83 -21.11
C ASP A 175 22.74 17.28 -20.38
N LEU A 176 22.52 16.46 -19.36
CA LEU A 176 23.55 15.85 -18.56
C LEU A 176 23.73 14.37 -18.96
N GLU A 177 24.97 13.96 -19.14
CA GLU A 177 25.36 12.54 -19.16
C GLU A 177 25.46 12.05 -17.69
N LEU A 178 24.45 11.35 -17.19
CA LEU A 178 24.37 10.86 -15.81
C LEU A 178 24.57 9.34 -15.71
#